data_2b8e7fa43504ea9a2c89049e7922e169
#
_entry.id   2b8e7fa43504ea9a2c89049e7922e169
#
_cell.length_a   1.000
_cell.length_b   1.000
_cell.length_c   1.000
_cell.angle_alpha   90.00
_cell.angle_beta   90.00
_cell.angle_gamma   90.00
#
_symmetry.space_group_name_H-M   'P 1'
#
loop_
_entity.id
_entity.type
_entity.pdbx_description
1 polymer ?
#
loop_
_entity_poly.entity_id
_entity_poly.type
_entity_poly.pdbx_seq_one_letter_code
_entity_poly.pdbx_strand_id
1 'polypeptide(L)'
;MQVDEFAGVNVAEETSVYPQVKAGSKITVKGRILTPEGVLAEDFTGTVHPTVLDSKEEVTTLDNRDEGAFTYTERSKTLFSGSDSVRQGWFEFTFPVPLDINYSDEEGLLSLYALDAVHSHEAGGAFDRFLVGGTDDGVSLTDTLGPKITVYLNTPDFSPGGQTNTTPLFVAELEDADGINTVGNGI
;
A
#
# COMPACT_ATOMS: atom_id res chain seq x y z
N MET A 1 0.22 -2.88 16.71
CA MET A 1 1.37 -3.00 15.79
C MET A 1 2.23 -1.76 15.91
N GLN A 2 3.52 -1.88 15.70
CA GLN A 2 4.48 -0.77 15.74
C GLN A 2 5.33 -0.77 14.48
N VAL A 3 5.54 0.39 13.87
CA VAL A 3 6.51 0.59 12.80
C VAL A 3 7.84 0.98 13.44
N ASP A 4 8.91 0.27 13.09
CA ASP A 4 10.24 0.49 13.64
C ASP A 4 11.13 1.25 12.66
N GLU A 5 11.00 0.96 11.35
CA GLU A 5 11.74 1.63 10.27
C GLU A 5 10.77 1.96 9.12
N PHE A 6 10.90 3.16 8.59
CA PHE A 6 10.14 3.63 7.43
C PHE A 6 11.07 4.39 6.48
N ALA A 7 11.15 3.98 5.22
CA ALA A 7 12.03 4.58 4.22
C ALA A 7 13.50 4.70 4.67
N GLY A 8 14.03 3.69 5.40
CA GLY A 8 15.40 3.70 5.93
C GLY A 8 15.61 4.55 7.18
N VAL A 9 14.57 5.20 7.69
CA VAL A 9 14.62 6.00 8.93
C VAL A 9 14.07 5.19 10.08
N ASN A 10 14.80 5.13 11.20
CA ASN A 10 14.28 4.53 12.44
C ASN A 10 13.20 5.45 13.03
N VAL A 11 12.00 4.92 13.17
CA VAL A 11 10.82 5.65 13.66
C VAL A 11 10.18 4.98 14.88
N ALA A 12 10.87 3.98 15.46
CA ALA A 12 10.41 3.25 16.66
C ALA A 12 10.25 4.17 17.86
N GLU A 13 11.12 5.17 17.96
CA GLU A 13 11.06 6.21 18.96
C GLU A 13 10.53 7.52 18.35
N GLU A 14 10.17 8.46 19.22
CA GLU A 14 9.74 9.78 18.76
C GLU A 14 10.91 10.52 18.10
N THR A 15 10.76 10.83 16.81
CA THR A 15 11.76 11.57 16.03
C THR A 15 11.14 12.85 15.48
N SER A 16 11.94 13.90 15.43
CA SER A 16 11.57 15.17 14.76
C SER A 16 11.77 15.13 13.24
N VAL A 17 12.35 14.04 12.72
CA VAL A 17 12.61 13.87 11.28
C VAL A 17 11.55 12.93 10.72
N TYR A 18 10.69 13.48 9.88
CA TYR A 18 9.71 12.69 9.15
C TYR A 18 10.32 12.22 7.83
N PRO A 19 10.35 10.89 7.59
CA PRO A 19 10.76 10.36 6.29
C PRO A 19 9.86 10.87 5.19
N GLN A 20 10.43 11.10 4.00
CA GLN A 20 9.69 11.59 2.84
C GLN A 20 9.42 10.46 1.85
N VAL A 21 8.16 10.32 1.43
CA VAL A 21 7.68 9.45 0.38
C VAL A 21 7.62 10.25 -0.91
N LYS A 22 8.54 9.95 -1.83
CA LYS A 22 8.67 10.65 -3.11
C LYS A 22 8.06 9.84 -4.24
N ALA A 23 7.45 10.53 -5.20
CA ALA A 23 6.95 9.91 -6.44
C ALA A 23 8.05 9.08 -7.11
N GLY A 24 7.74 7.85 -7.48
CA GLY A 24 8.64 6.91 -8.16
C GLY A 24 9.67 6.22 -7.27
N SER A 25 9.75 6.54 -5.98
CA SER A 25 10.65 5.85 -5.05
C SER A 25 10.12 4.45 -4.67
N LYS A 26 11.01 3.62 -4.09
CA LYS A 26 10.64 2.38 -3.41
C LYS A 26 10.81 2.56 -1.91
N ILE A 27 9.75 2.31 -1.17
CA ILE A 27 9.72 2.48 0.29
C ILE A 27 9.70 1.10 0.95
N THR A 28 10.65 0.87 1.86
CA THR A 28 10.65 -0.31 2.72
C THR A 28 10.16 0.09 4.11
N VAL A 29 9.27 -0.73 4.66
CA VAL A 29 8.70 -0.59 6.01
C VAL A 29 9.01 -1.85 6.79
N LYS A 30 9.52 -1.68 8.01
CA LYS A 30 9.73 -2.78 8.97
C LYS A 30 8.99 -2.48 10.25
N GLY A 31 8.46 -3.50 10.86
CA GLY A 31 7.74 -3.36 12.12
C GLY A 31 7.46 -4.68 12.80
N ARG A 32 6.72 -4.58 13.89
CA ARG A 32 6.42 -5.70 14.76
C ARG A 32 5.00 -5.65 15.31
N ILE A 33 4.51 -6.82 15.66
CA ILE A 33 3.26 -7.01 16.37
C ILE A 33 3.58 -7.12 17.85
N LEU A 34 2.89 -6.34 18.66
CA LEU A 34 3.05 -6.34 20.11
C LEU A 34 1.79 -6.90 20.78
N THR A 35 1.98 -7.59 21.90
CA THR A 35 0.89 -7.93 22.81
C THR A 35 0.30 -6.66 23.45
N PRO A 36 -0.87 -6.73 24.12
CA PRO A 36 -1.42 -5.58 24.85
C PRO A 36 -0.47 -5.01 25.92
N GLU A 37 0.47 -5.82 26.42
CA GLU A 37 1.49 -5.43 27.41
C GLU A 37 2.72 -4.78 26.77
N GLY A 38 2.74 -4.64 25.42
CA GLY A 38 3.84 -4.02 24.69
C GLY A 38 5.04 -4.94 24.43
N VAL A 39 4.87 -6.24 24.58
CA VAL A 39 5.91 -7.24 24.32
C VAL A 39 5.75 -7.79 22.90
N LEU A 40 6.86 -8.20 22.25
CA LEU A 40 6.82 -8.81 20.94
C LEU A 40 5.94 -10.09 20.97
N ALA A 41 4.99 -10.18 20.06
CA ALA A 41 4.12 -11.36 19.90
C ALA A 41 4.85 -12.42 19.05
N GLU A 42 5.83 -13.13 19.63
CA GLU A 42 6.68 -14.11 18.92
C GLU A 42 5.89 -15.29 18.35
N ASP A 43 4.73 -15.58 18.90
CA ASP A 43 3.82 -16.65 18.44
C ASP A 43 2.95 -16.21 17.24
N PHE A 44 2.90 -14.92 16.93
CA PHE A 44 2.13 -14.43 15.80
C PHE A 44 2.87 -14.67 14.47
N THR A 45 2.34 -15.57 13.66
CA THR A 45 2.79 -15.84 12.30
C THR A 45 1.59 -15.86 11.37
N GLY A 46 1.63 -15.07 10.30
CA GLY A 46 0.47 -14.90 9.43
C GLY A 46 0.72 -13.91 8.29
N THR A 47 -0.25 -13.05 8.03
CA THR A 47 -0.22 -12.08 6.93
C THR A 47 -0.52 -10.68 7.45
N VAL A 48 0.25 -9.69 7.00
CA VAL A 48 -0.04 -8.27 7.17
C VAL A 48 -0.61 -7.70 5.87
N HIS A 49 -1.60 -6.84 6.00
CA HIS A 49 -2.25 -6.10 4.91
C HIS A 49 -2.01 -4.60 5.10
N PRO A 50 -0.94 -4.05 4.53
CA PRO A 50 -0.69 -2.63 4.54
C PRO A 50 -1.57 -1.89 3.52
N THR A 51 -2.03 -0.71 3.91
CA THR A 51 -2.64 0.27 3.00
C THR A 51 -1.98 1.62 3.28
N VAL A 52 -1.33 2.18 2.27
CA VAL A 52 -0.69 3.50 2.34
C VAL A 52 -1.59 4.51 1.64
N LEU A 53 -2.02 5.51 2.38
CA LEU A 53 -2.84 6.61 1.88
C LEU A 53 -1.97 7.86 1.72
N ASP A 54 -2.27 8.63 0.68
CA ASP A 54 -1.68 9.93 0.42
C ASP A 54 -2.02 10.95 1.52
N SER A 55 -1.46 12.13 1.44
CA SER A 55 -1.84 13.28 2.26
C SER A 55 -3.32 13.63 2.06
N LYS A 56 -3.85 14.39 2.99
CA LYS A 56 -5.22 14.91 2.89
C LYS A 56 -5.33 15.89 1.73
N GLU A 57 -6.47 15.86 1.08
CA GLU A 57 -6.88 16.83 0.05
C GLU A 57 -8.18 17.51 0.44
N GLU A 58 -8.37 18.71 -0.06
CA GLU A 58 -9.60 19.46 0.12
C GLU A 58 -10.60 19.09 -0.99
N VAL A 59 -11.76 18.64 -0.58
CA VAL A 59 -12.85 18.24 -1.48
C VAL A 59 -14.04 19.14 -1.26
N THR A 60 -14.60 19.66 -2.35
CA THR A 60 -15.83 20.46 -2.31
C THR A 60 -16.99 19.69 -2.92
N THR A 61 -18.07 19.55 -2.17
CA THR A 61 -19.27 18.85 -2.64
C THR A 61 -19.92 19.57 -3.79
N LEU A 62 -20.58 18.82 -4.66
CA LEU A 62 -21.43 19.39 -5.69
C LEU A 62 -22.70 19.97 -5.03
N ASP A 63 -23.02 21.21 -5.35
CA ASP A 63 -24.26 21.88 -4.87
C ASP A 63 -25.47 21.42 -5.67
N ASN A 64 -25.87 20.16 -5.54
CA ASN A 64 -26.95 19.53 -6.31
C ASN A 64 -28.36 19.99 -5.89
N ARG A 65 -28.49 20.75 -4.78
CA ARG A 65 -29.77 21.15 -4.19
C ARG A 65 -29.89 22.64 -3.97
N ASP A 66 -28.92 23.43 -4.46
CA ASP A 66 -28.84 24.89 -4.24
C ASP A 66 -28.82 25.27 -2.72
N GLU A 67 -28.27 24.38 -1.87
CA GLU A 67 -28.13 24.60 -0.42
C GLU A 67 -26.75 25.18 -0.03
N GLY A 68 -25.86 25.33 -1.02
CA GLY A 68 -24.48 25.74 -0.88
C GLY A 68 -23.48 24.55 -0.88
N ALA A 69 -22.36 24.71 -1.58
CA ALA A 69 -21.29 23.74 -1.58
C ALA A 69 -20.61 23.69 -0.21
N PHE A 70 -20.25 22.48 0.24
CA PHE A 70 -19.52 22.25 1.48
C PHE A 70 -18.12 21.73 1.19
N THR A 71 -17.11 22.30 1.85
CA THR A 71 -15.71 21.88 1.72
C THR A 71 -15.26 21.12 2.94
N TYR A 72 -14.60 19.99 2.74
CA TYR A 72 -14.04 19.12 3.77
C TYR A 72 -12.71 18.54 3.31
N THR A 73 -11.95 17.95 4.22
CA THR A 73 -10.68 17.30 3.92
C THR A 73 -10.80 15.80 4.10
N GLU A 74 -10.28 15.04 3.13
CA GLU A 74 -10.21 13.58 3.21
C GLU A 74 -8.91 13.03 2.62
N ARG A 75 -8.60 11.75 2.88
CA ARG A 75 -7.58 10.97 2.18
C ARG A 75 -8.28 10.04 1.20
N SER A 76 -8.45 10.48 -0.02
CA SER A 76 -9.14 9.72 -1.07
C SER A 76 -8.18 8.84 -1.86
N LYS A 77 -6.89 9.22 -1.92
CA LYS A 77 -5.90 8.56 -2.76
C LYS A 77 -5.13 7.51 -1.99
N THR A 78 -5.16 6.28 -2.51
CA THR A 78 -4.33 5.16 -2.03
C THR A 78 -3.05 5.10 -2.85
N LEU A 79 -1.90 5.13 -2.20
CA LEU A 79 -0.58 4.99 -2.84
C LEU A 79 -0.19 3.52 -3.00
N PHE A 80 -0.60 2.68 -2.05
CA PHE A 80 -0.31 1.24 -2.07
C PHE A 80 -1.33 0.47 -1.24
N SER A 81 -1.69 -0.71 -1.71
CA SER A 81 -2.41 -1.72 -0.95
C SER A 81 -1.88 -3.10 -1.34
N GLY A 82 -1.58 -3.93 -0.35
CA GLY A 82 -0.99 -5.23 -0.60
C GLY A 82 -1.06 -6.18 0.58
N SER A 83 -0.29 -7.25 0.51
CA SER A 83 -0.14 -8.20 1.61
C SER A 83 1.29 -8.75 1.65
N ASP A 84 1.79 -9.02 2.85
CA ASP A 84 3.07 -9.66 3.08
C ASP A 84 3.03 -10.56 4.32
N SER A 85 4.08 -11.35 4.53
CA SER A 85 4.15 -12.29 5.62
C SER A 85 4.54 -11.65 6.95
N VAL A 86 3.94 -12.15 8.03
CA VAL A 86 4.41 -11.93 9.41
C VAL A 86 5.06 -13.21 9.91
N ARG A 87 6.24 -13.10 10.49
CA ARG A 87 6.98 -14.23 11.06
C ARG A 87 7.46 -13.89 12.46
N GLN A 88 7.00 -14.65 13.44
CA GLN A 88 7.37 -14.46 14.86
C GLN A 88 7.17 -13.00 15.32
N GLY A 89 6.05 -12.41 14.93
CA GLY A 89 5.69 -11.03 15.27
C GLY A 89 6.37 -9.95 14.42
N TRP A 90 7.28 -10.29 13.51
CA TRP A 90 7.98 -9.33 12.65
C TRP A 90 7.40 -9.31 11.25
N PHE A 91 7.34 -8.11 10.64
CA PHE A 91 6.99 -7.92 9.25
C PHE A 91 7.92 -6.93 8.56
N GLU A 92 8.11 -7.15 7.27
CA GLU A 92 8.80 -6.23 6.36
C GLU A 92 8.10 -6.29 5.01
N PHE A 93 7.82 -5.14 4.42
CA PHE A 93 7.31 -5.07 3.06
C PHE A 93 7.90 -3.86 2.33
N THR A 94 7.93 -3.95 1.00
CA THR A 94 8.42 -2.88 0.13
C THR A 94 7.35 -2.58 -0.92
N PHE A 95 7.13 -1.29 -1.18
CA PHE A 95 6.17 -0.87 -2.19
C PHE A 95 6.74 0.24 -3.07
N PRO A 96 6.39 0.26 -4.37
CA PRO A 96 6.65 1.37 -5.26
C PRO A 96 5.67 2.51 -4.98
N VAL A 97 6.16 3.74 -5.04
CA VAL A 97 5.31 4.94 -4.93
C VAL A 97 4.93 5.38 -6.33
N PRO A 98 3.64 5.51 -6.66
CA PRO A 98 3.21 5.97 -7.97
C PRO A 98 3.70 7.39 -8.27
N LEU A 99 3.71 7.77 -9.54
CA LEU A 99 4.05 9.15 -9.95
C LEU A 99 2.90 10.12 -9.69
N ASP A 100 1.68 9.60 -9.61
CA ASP A 100 0.47 10.38 -9.32
C ASP A 100 0.23 10.43 -7.80
N ILE A 101 0.96 11.32 -7.12
CA ILE A 101 0.80 11.61 -5.69
C ILE A 101 0.31 13.05 -5.48
N ASN A 102 -0.17 13.37 -4.28
CA ASN A 102 -0.38 14.75 -3.87
C ASN A 102 0.96 15.38 -3.48
N TYR A 103 1.52 16.23 -4.28
CA TYR A 103 2.81 16.90 -4.02
C TYR A 103 2.68 18.01 -2.97
N SER A 104 2.12 17.68 -1.81
CA SER A 104 1.73 18.64 -0.77
C SER A 104 2.78 18.85 0.31
N ASP A 105 3.72 17.90 0.45
CA ASP A 105 4.64 17.80 1.60
C ASP A 105 3.91 17.73 2.96
N GLU A 106 2.72 17.13 2.95
CA GLU A 106 1.91 16.89 4.15
C GLU A 106 1.92 15.39 4.53
N GLU A 107 1.38 15.10 5.72
CA GLU A 107 1.39 13.76 6.30
C GLU A 107 0.48 12.78 5.54
N GLY A 108 1.06 11.65 5.12
CA GLY A 108 0.34 10.47 4.67
C GLY A 108 -0.20 9.63 5.84
N LEU A 109 -0.75 8.46 5.52
CA LEU A 109 -1.21 7.50 6.54
C LEU A 109 -0.93 6.07 6.07
N LEU A 110 -0.21 5.30 6.87
CA LEU A 110 -0.09 3.86 6.73
C LEU A 110 -1.07 3.20 7.70
N SER A 111 -2.03 2.46 7.17
CA SER A 111 -2.90 1.56 7.93
C SER A 111 -2.38 0.15 7.82
N LEU A 112 -2.31 -0.56 8.93
CA LEU A 112 -1.83 -1.93 9.03
C LEU A 112 -2.90 -2.81 9.66
N TYR A 113 -3.19 -3.93 9.02
CA TYR A 113 -4.03 -4.97 9.56
C TYR A 113 -3.35 -6.32 9.38
N ALA A 114 -3.34 -7.16 10.39
CA ALA A 114 -2.71 -8.48 10.32
C ALA A 114 -3.62 -9.57 10.88
N LEU A 115 -3.56 -10.73 10.24
CA LEU A 115 -4.23 -11.97 10.66
C LEU A 115 -3.18 -13.07 10.85
N ASP A 116 -3.34 -13.85 11.92
CA ASP A 116 -2.53 -15.05 12.08
C ASP A 116 -2.95 -16.15 11.08
N ALA A 117 -2.08 -17.15 10.90
CA ALA A 117 -2.28 -18.20 9.90
C ALA A 117 -3.53 -19.08 10.14
N VAL A 118 -4.05 -19.09 11.36
CA VAL A 118 -5.27 -19.83 11.73
C VAL A 118 -6.48 -18.91 11.89
N HIS A 119 -6.35 -17.62 11.59
CA HIS A 119 -7.39 -16.59 11.69
C HIS A 119 -8.04 -16.51 13.08
N SER A 120 -7.27 -16.77 14.13
CA SER A 120 -7.72 -16.73 15.53
C SER A 120 -7.34 -15.43 16.24
N HIS A 121 -6.30 -14.74 15.74
CA HIS A 121 -5.84 -13.47 16.29
C HIS A 121 -5.66 -12.46 15.17
N GLU A 122 -5.97 -11.21 15.48
CA GLU A 122 -5.80 -10.07 14.60
C GLU A 122 -5.02 -8.96 15.31
N ALA A 123 -4.34 -8.14 14.53
CA ALA A 123 -3.64 -6.98 15.03
C ALA A 123 -3.85 -5.79 14.09
N GLY A 124 -4.10 -4.63 14.65
CA GLY A 124 -4.23 -3.36 13.93
C GLY A 124 -3.15 -2.36 14.33
N GLY A 125 -2.87 -1.42 13.43
CA GLY A 125 -1.97 -0.31 13.69
C GLY A 125 -2.06 0.78 12.64
N ALA A 126 -1.56 1.96 12.96
CA ALA A 126 -1.45 3.08 12.05
C ALA A 126 -0.14 3.82 12.29
N PHE A 127 0.39 4.43 11.21
CA PHE A 127 1.57 5.27 11.27
C PHE A 127 1.39 6.43 10.28
N ASP A 128 1.53 7.67 10.76
CA ASP A 128 1.30 8.91 10.00
C ASP A 128 2.49 9.89 10.06
N ARG A 129 3.61 9.48 10.64
CA ARG A 129 4.81 10.30 10.78
C ARG A 129 5.72 10.23 9.56
N PHE A 130 5.17 10.47 8.37
CA PHE A 130 5.90 10.61 7.11
C PHE A 130 5.21 11.65 6.22
N LEU A 131 5.97 12.30 5.36
CA LEU A 131 5.47 13.31 4.44
C LEU A 131 5.40 12.74 3.01
N VAL A 132 4.40 13.15 2.26
CA VAL A 132 4.23 12.74 0.87
C VAL A 132 4.50 13.94 -0.04
N GLY A 133 5.53 13.84 -0.89
CA GLY A 133 5.89 14.95 -1.78
C GLY A 133 7.26 14.77 -2.43
N GLY A 134 7.52 15.60 -3.44
CA GLY A 134 8.73 15.53 -4.23
C GLY A 134 8.79 14.33 -5.18
N THR A 135 9.83 14.27 -5.98
CA THR A 135 10.10 13.19 -6.94
C THR A 135 11.46 12.57 -6.62
N ASP A 136 11.59 11.27 -6.76
CA ASP A 136 12.88 10.60 -6.61
C ASP A 136 13.81 10.96 -7.78
N ASP A 137 15.06 11.32 -7.48
CA ASP A 137 16.04 11.74 -8.50
C ASP A 137 16.46 10.60 -9.45
N GLY A 138 16.22 9.35 -9.05
CA GLY A 138 16.51 8.15 -9.85
C GLY A 138 15.39 7.73 -10.79
N VAL A 139 14.24 8.42 -10.76
CA VAL A 139 13.09 8.06 -11.59
C VAL A 139 13.36 8.37 -13.05
N SER A 140 13.35 7.34 -13.87
CA SER A 140 13.26 7.51 -15.31
C SER A 140 11.82 7.85 -15.70
N LEU A 141 11.57 9.11 -16.00
CA LEU A 141 10.29 9.55 -16.59
C LEU A 141 10.15 9.10 -18.06
N THR A 142 11.07 8.28 -18.54
CA THR A 142 11.12 7.82 -19.94
C THR A 142 10.68 6.37 -20.11
N ASP A 143 10.02 5.78 -19.08
CA ASP A 143 9.37 4.48 -19.28
C ASP A 143 8.24 4.64 -20.31
N THR A 144 8.40 3.94 -21.42
CA THR A 144 7.43 3.90 -22.54
C THR A 144 6.91 2.48 -22.77
N LEU A 145 7.32 1.54 -21.94
CA LEU A 145 6.91 0.14 -22.00
C LEU A 145 5.78 -0.09 -21.01
N GLY A 146 4.65 -0.54 -21.51
CA GLY A 146 3.56 -0.97 -20.63
C GLY A 146 3.83 -2.36 -20.04
N PRO A 147 3.06 -2.77 -19.00
CA PRO A 147 3.22 -4.06 -18.36
C PRO A 147 2.98 -5.22 -19.30
N LYS A 148 3.74 -6.29 -19.12
CA LYS A 148 3.47 -7.58 -19.73
C LYS A 148 2.27 -8.20 -19.04
N ILE A 149 1.24 -8.53 -19.83
CA ILE A 149 0.00 -9.10 -19.32
C ILE A 149 -0.13 -10.52 -19.85
N THR A 150 -0.25 -11.50 -18.93
CA THR A 150 -0.55 -12.89 -19.25
C THR A 150 -1.91 -13.25 -18.66
N VAL A 151 -2.84 -13.72 -19.49
CA VAL A 151 -4.20 -14.06 -19.05
C VAL A 151 -4.53 -15.51 -19.38
N TYR A 152 -5.23 -16.18 -18.45
CA TYR A 152 -5.69 -17.55 -18.63
C TYR A 152 -6.90 -17.87 -17.75
N LEU A 153 -7.53 -19.03 -18.00
CA LEU A 153 -8.60 -19.57 -17.17
C LEU A 153 -8.10 -20.77 -16.37
N ASN A 154 -8.30 -20.75 -15.06
CA ASN A 154 -7.96 -21.79 -14.09
C ASN A 154 -6.46 -22.09 -13.97
N THR A 155 -5.77 -22.35 -15.05
CA THR A 155 -4.34 -22.72 -15.06
C THR A 155 -3.61 -22.07 -16.24
N PRO A 156 -2.29 -21.84 -16.11
CA PRO A 156 -1.46 -21.28 -17.20
C PRO A 156 -1.46 -22.15 -18.49
N ASP A 157 -1.77 -23.43 -18.36
CA ASP A 157 -1.84 -24.38 -19.50
C ASP A 157 -3.14 -24.27 -20.31
N PHE A 158 -4.05 -23.35 -19.94
CA PHE A 158 -5.30 -23.15 -20.67
C PHE A 158 -5.05 -22.68 -22.10
N SER A 159 -5.53 -23.45 -23.08
CA SER A 159 -5.42 -23.09 -24.50
C SER A 159 -6.65 -22.33 -24.95
N PRO A 160 -6.52 -21.27 -25.78
CA PRO A 160 -7.65 -20.55 -26.35
C PRO A 160 -8.59 -21.48 -27.12
N GLY A 161 -9.89 -21.42 -26.82
CA GLY A 161 -10.92 -22.34 -27.39
C GLY A 161 -11.03 -23.68 -26.66
N GLY A 162 -10.25 -23.90 -25.60
CA GLY A 162 -10.33 -25.07 -24.74
C GLY A 162 -11.63 -25.12 -23.92
N GLN A 163 -11.96 -26.29 -23.40
CA GLN A 163 -13.10 -26.49 -22.51
C GLN A 163 -12.70 -26.11 -21.08
N THR A 164 -13.64 -25.52 -20.35
CA THR A 164 -13.47 -25.17 -18.93
C THR A 164 -14.71 -25.59 -18.13
N ASN A 165 -14.65 -25.48 -16.81
CA ASN A 165 -15.79 -25.69 -15.92
C ASN A 165 -16.83 -24.56 -16.05
N THR A 166 -17.97 -24.70 -15.38
CA THR A 166 -19.06 -23.72 -15.45
C THR A 166 -18.78 -22.43 -14.66
N THR A 167 -17.75 -22.43 -13.81
CA THR A 167 -17.31 -21.30 -12.97
C THR A 167 -15.80 -21.16 -13.06
N PRO A 168 -15.27 -20.76 -14.24
CA PRO A 168 -13.82 -20.62 -14.39
C PRO A 168 -13.28 -19.46 -13.58
N LEU A 169 -12.09 -19.64 -13.02
CA LEU A 169 -11.31 -18.55 -12.46
C LEU A 169 -10.56 -17.85 -13.59
N PHE A 170 -10.83 -16.56 -13.80
CA PHE A 170 -10.01 -15.72 -14.66
C PHE A 170 -8.79 -15.23 -13.89
N VAL A 171 -7.61 -15.43 -14.45
CA VAL A 171 -6.34 -14.98 -13.88
C VAL A 171 -5.66 -14.05 -14.86
N ALA A 172 -5.22 -12.89 -14.38
CA ALA A 172 -4.35 -11.97 -15.11
C ALA A 172 -3.08 -11.77 -14.28
N GLU A 173 -1.95 -12.13 -14.87
CA GLU A 173 -0.61 -11.87 -14.32
C GLU A 173 -0.04 -10.64 -15.02
N LEU A 174 0.37 -9.65 -14.24
CA LEU A 174 0.96 -8.41 -14.70
C LEU A 174 2.39 -8.34 -14.19
N GLU A 175 3.32 -8.03 -15.10
CA GLU A 175 4.75 -7.92 -14.80
C GLU A 175 5.31 -6.65 -15.45
N ASP A 176 5.90 -5.79 -14.65
CA ASP A 176 6.57 -4.57 -15.10
C ASP A 176 7.81 -4.29 -14.26
N ALA A 177 8.92 -3.91 -14.93
CA ALA A 177 10.19 -3.65 -14.26
C ALA A 177 10.17 -2.37 -13.42
N ASP A 178 9.35 -1.41 -13.83
CA ASP A 178 9.21 -0.11 -13.18
C ASP A 178 8.03 -0.07 -12.18
N GLY A 179 7.27 -1.17 -12.11
CA GLY A 179 6.16 -1.39 -11.16
C GLY A 179 4.79 -1.26 -11.80
N ILE A 180 3.80 -1.85 -11.14
CA ILE A 180 2.39 -1.82 -11.54
C ILE A 180 1.64 -0.87 -10.59
N ASN A 181 0.95 0.11 -11.15
CA ASN A 181 0.03 0.93 -10.36
C ASN A 181 -1.27 0.14 -10.13
N THR A 182 -1.45 -0.35 -8.92
CA THR A 182 -2.63 -1.14 -8.48
C THR A 182 -3.70 -0.30 -7.79
N VAL A 183 -3.57 1.02 -7.80
CA VAL A 183 -4.46 1.95 -7.08
C VAL A 183 -4.93 3.09 -7.96
N GLY A 184 -6.01 3.73 -7.56
CA GLY A 184 -6.60 4.85 -8.32
C GLY A 184 -7.11 4.39 -9.70
N ASN A 185 -6.60 5.03 -10.75
CA ASN A 185 -6.96 4.72 -12.14
C ASN A 185 -6.02 3.68 -12.78
N GLY A 186 -5.20 2.96 -11.99
CA GLY A 186 -4.19 2.04 -12.51
C GLY A 186 -4.78 0.74 -13.06
N ILE A 187 -5.43 -0.08 -12.26
CA ILE A 187 -6.04 -1.37 -12.64
C ILE A 187 -7.46 -1.42 -12.08
#